data_a133a54e2ea444ee1dd4a04ab857243a
#
_entry.id   a133a54e2ea444ee1dd4a04ab857243a
#
_cell.length_a   1.000
_cell.length_b   1.000
_cell.length_c   1.000
_cell.angle_alpha   90.00
_cell.angle_beta   90.00
_cell.angle_gamma   90.00
#
_symmetry.space_group_name_H-M   'P 1'
#
loop_
_entity.id
_entity.type
_entity.pdbx_description
1 polymer ?
#
loop_
_entity_poly.entity_id
_entity_poly.type
_entity_poly.pdbx_seq_one_letter_code
_entity_poly.pdbx_strand_id
1 'polypeptide(L)'
;MSEITVLGIFVADISFSGPKIPSIGETILGKKYNVGPGGKGCNQAIAIARLGGNTNFISKIGKDAYGELALKTLEKNKISTENIIQDGNQQTGVAGILVDQNTGKNAINVIVGAPSSLQISEIENQMN
;
A
#
# COMPACT_ATOMS: atom_id res chain seq x y z
N MET A 1 3.05 -26.99 -4.57
CA MET A 1 2.18 -25.89 -5.08
C MET A 1 3.08 -24.84 -5.71
N SER A 2 2.72 -24.38 -6.88
CA SER A 2 3.51 -23.36 -7.58
C SER A 2 3.50 -22.05 -6.80
N GLU A 3 4.62 -21.36 -6.77
CA GLU A 3 4.72 -20.02 -6.20
C GLU A 3 4.19 -18.99 -7.21
N ILE A 4 3.42 -18.05 -6.71
CA ILE A 4 2.91 -16.93 -7.50
C ILE A 4 3.64 -15.68 -7.02
N THR A 5 4.40 -15.08 -7.92
CA THR A 5 5.12 -13.84 -7.64
C THR A 5 4.31 -12.64 -8.13
N VAL A 6 4.06 -11.70 -7.26
CA VAL A 6 3.44 -10.41 -7.57
C VAL A 6 4.50 -9.33 -7.47
N LEU A 7 4.69 -8.58 -8.54
CA LEU A 7 5.49 -7.36 -8.56
C LEU A 7 4.54 -6.17 -8.54
N GLY A 8 4.63 -5.33 -7.55
CA GLY A 8 3.74 -4.18 -7.44
C GLY A 8 4.10 -3.27 -6.28
N ILE A 9 3.19 -2.36 -5.98
CA ILE A 9 3.40 -1.39 -4.91
C ILE A 9 2.52 -1.68 -3.70
N PHE A 10 3.03 -1.31 -2.54
CA PHE A 10 2.28 -1.07 -1.32
C PHE A 10 2.11 0.44 -1.15
N VAL A 11 0.94 0.88 -0.76
CA VAL A 11 0.69 2.22 -0.23
C VAL A 11 -0.12 2.11 1.06
N ALA A 12 0.14 3.00 2.00
CA ALA A 12 -0.74 3.14 3.15
C ALA A 12 -1.94 3.99 2.73
N ASP A 13 -3.13 3.42 2.78
CA ASP A 13 -4.36 4.15 2.51
C ASP A 13 -4.80 4.89 3.79
N ILE A 14 -4.85 6.21 3.70
CA ILE A 14 -5.32 7.08 4.78
C ILE A 14 -6.62 7.71 4.31
N SER A 15 -7.74 7.23 4.82
CA SER A 15 -9.06 7.71 4.41
C SER A 15 -9.70 8.58 5.47
N PHE A 16 -10.32 9.64 5.01
CA PHE A 16 -11.09 10.59 5.82
C PHE A 16 -12.52 10.59 5.30
N SER A 17 -13.47 10.25 6.15
CA SER A 17 -14.88 10.18 5.78
C SER A 17 -15.65 11.34 6.43
N GLY A 18 -16.48 11.97 5.66
CA GLY A 18 -17.28 13.11 6.11
C GLY A 18 -18.52 13.33 5.25
N PRO A 19 -19.28 14.42 5.54
CA PRO A 19 -20.54 14.69 4.84
C PRO A 19 -20.35 15.10 3.38
N LYS A 20 -19.15 15.51 3.02
CA LYS A 20 -18.78 15.90 1.65
C LYS A 20 -17.26 15.93 1.51
N ILE A 21 -16.79 16.07 0.27
CA ILE A 21 -15.39 16.39 -0.02
C ILE A 21 -15.27 17.92 0.07
N PRO A 22 -14.33 18.47 0.88
CA PRO A 22 -14.20 19.92 1.02
C PRO A 22 -13.76 20.56 -0.30
N SER A 23 -14.25 21.76 -0.56
CA SER A 23 -13.78 22.60 -1.66
C SER A 23 -12.43 23.24 -1.31
N ILE A 24 -11.72 23.73 -2.32
CA ILE A 24 -10.44 24.43 -2.10
C ILE A 24 -10.63 25.58 -1.10
N GLY A 25 -9.79 25.63 -0.09
CA GLY A 25 -9.85 26.64 0.97
C GLY A 25 -10.87 26.37 2.07
N GLU A 26 -11.68 25.32 1.94
CA GLU A 26 -12.70 24.95 2.91
C GLU A 26 -12.14 23.96 3.93
N THR A 27 -12.53 24.11 5.19
CA THR A 27 -12.31 23.13 6.25
C THR A 27 -13.66 22.55 6.68
N ILE A 28 -13.78 21.23 6.67
CA ILE A 28 -14.97 20.54 7.17
C ILE A 28 -14.61 19.67 8.38
N LEU A 29 -15.61 19.36 9.19
CA LEU A 29 -15.48 18.37 10.25
C LEU A 29 -15.91 17.01 9.71
N GLY A 30 -14.97 16.09 9.61
CA GLY A 30 -15.25 14.71 9.21
C GLY A 30 -15.77 13.86 10.37
N LYS A 31 -16.07 12.60 10.10
CA LYS A 31 -16.62 11.65 11.09
C LYS A 31 -15.59 10.63 11.56
N LYS A 32 -14.77 10.12 10.67
CA LYS A 32 -13.75 9.10 11.00
C LYS A 32 -12.61 9.11 10.01
N TYR A 33 -11.50 8.55 10.45
CA TYR A 33 -10.39 8.23 9.57
C TYR A 33 -9.98 6.77 9.76
N ASN A 34 -9.39 6.19 8.73
CA ASN A 34 -8.78 4.87 8.78
C ASN A 34 -7.40 4.90 8.14
N VAL A 35 -6.51 4.07 8.65
CA VAL A 35 -5.22 3.77 8.04
C VAL A 35 -5.17 2.28 7.76
N GLY A 36 -4.89 1.89 6.53
CA GLY A 36 -4.86 0.49 6.15
C GLY A 36 -3.93 0.23 4.96
N PRO A 37 -3.72 -1.04 4.63
CA PRO A 37 -2.93 -1.40 3.47
C PRO A 37 -3.68 -1.11 2.18
N GLY A 38 -2.95 -0.66 1.17
CA GLY A 38 -3.45 -0.43 -0.17
C GLY A 38 -2.39 -0.74 -1.20
N GLY A 39 -2.66 -0.36 -2.43
CA GLY A 39 -1.86 -0.73 -3.59
C GLY A 39 -2.42 -1.97 -4.28
N LYS A 40 -2.60 -1.89 -5.59
CA LYS A 40 -3.22 -2.98 -6.37
C LYS A 40 -2.41 -4.27 -6.29
N GLY A 41 -1.07 -4.17 -6.40
CA GLY A 41 -0.20 -5.33 -6.27
C GLY A 41 -0.26 -5.96 -4.88
N CYS A 42 -0.22 -5.14 -3.84
CA CYS A 42 -0.34 -5.63 -2.46
C CYS A 42 -1.70 -6.31 -2.24
N ASN A 43 -2.79 -5.72 -2.73
CA ASN A 43 -4.13 -6.31 -2.62
C ASN A 43 -4.23 -7.65 -3.35
N GLN A 44 -3.61 -7.78 -4.52
CA GLN A 44 -3.53 -9.04 -5.26
C GLN A 44 -2.76 -10.10 -4.48
N ALA A 45 -1.59 -9.76 -3.96
CA ALA A 45 -0.78 -10.68 -3.17
C ALA A 45 -1.54 -11.19 -1.94
N ILE A 46 -2.21 -10.29 -1.23
CA ILE A 46 -3.03 -10.65 -0.05
C ILE A 46 -4.19 -11.58 -0.46
N ALA A 47 -4.89 -11.27 -1.55
CA ALA A 47 -5.99 -12.09 -2.02
C ALA A 47 -5.54 -13.50 -2.38
N ILE A 48 -4.42 -13.63 -3.09
CA ILE A 48 -3.84 -14.94 -3.43
C ILE A 48 -3.50 -15.72 -2.16
N ALA A 49 -2.82 -15.09 -1.21
CA ALA A 49 -2.44 -15.74 0.04
C ALA A 49 -3.65 -16.21 0.86
N ARG A 50 -4.69 -15.39 0.93
CA ARG A 50 -5.94 -15.75 1.64
C ARG A 50 -6.70 -16.89 0.99
N LEU A 51 -6.52 -17.07 -0.31
CA LEU A 51 -7.08 -18.21 -1.05
C LEU A 51 -6.20 -19.48 -0.97
N GLY A 52 -5.14 -19.44 -0.17
CA GLY A 52 -4.24 -20.59 0.04
C GLY A 52 -3.10 -20.68 -0.97
N GLY A 53 -2.91 -19.67 -1.83
CA GLY A 53 -1.80 -19.62 -2.77
C GLY A 53 -0.46 -19.36 -2.08
N ASN A 54 0.60 -20.00 -2.58
CA ASN A 54 1.96 -19.67 -2.16
C ASN A 54 2.38 -18.38 -2.86
N THR A 55 2.50 -17.30 -2.08
CA THR A 55 2.65 -15.95 -2.63
C THR A 55 4.00 -15.35 -2.26
N ASN A 56 4.69 -14.85 -3.27
CA ASN A 56 5.87 -14.00 -3.14
C ASN A 56 5.50 -12.59 -3.61
N PHE A 57 5.85 -11.59 -2.82
CA PHE A 57 5.57 -10.18 -3.15
C PHE A 57 6.88 -9.40 -3.24
N ILE A 58 7.15 -8.83 -4.41
CA ILE A 58 8.29 -7.96 -4.66
C ILE A 58 7.78 -6.52 -4.69
N SER A 59 8.29 -5.70 -3.78
CA SER A 59 7.96 -4.29 -3.69
C SER A 59 9.09 -3.52 -3.01
N LYS A 60 8.96 -2.21 -2.96
CA LYS A 60 9.91 -1.34 -2.28
C LYS A 60 9.17 -0.40 -1.34
N ILE A 61 9.68 -0.26 -0.13
CA ILE A 61 9.11 0.58 0.92
C ILE A 61 10.20 1.42 1.57
N GLY A 62 9.81 2.47 2.28
CA GLY A 62 10.72 3.22 3.14
C GLY A 62 10.88 2.56 4.52
N LYS A 63 11.88 3.01 5.26
CA LYS A 63 12.09 2.65 6.67
C LYS A 63 11.37 3.66 7.57
N ASP A 64 10.05 3.60 7.57
CA ASP A 64 9.17 4.51 8.31
C ASP A 64 7.95 3.77 8.87
N ALA A 65 7.05 4.49 9.55
CA ALA A 65 5.89 3.89 10.19
C ALA A 65 4.97 3.16 9.18
N TYR A 66 4.85 3.67 7.98
CA TYR A 66 4.03 3.02 6.93
C TYR A 66 4.74 1.83 6.29
N GLY A 67 6.07 1.84 6.26
CA GLY A 67 6.86 0.65 5.93
C GLY A 67 6.65 -0.47 6.94
N GLU A 68 6.61 -0.14 8.23
CA GLU A 68 6.27 -1.10 9.28
C GLU A 68 4.84 -1.66 9.11
N LEU A 69 3.88 -0.81 8.73
CA LEU A 69 2.53 -1.26 8.41
C LEU A 69 2.53 -2.27 7.26
N ALA A 70 3.32 -2.03 6.22
CA ALA A 70 3.46 -2.95 5.10
C ALA A 70 3.98 -4.31 5.57
N LEU A 71 5.08 -4.33 6.32
CA LEU A 71 5.68 -5.58 6.81
C LEU A 71 4.72 -6.37 7.70
N LYS A 72 4.06 -5.71 8.65
CA LYS A 72 3.07 -6.35 9.52
C LYS A 72 1.87 -6.89 8.76
N THR A 73 1.41 -6.18 7.75
CA THR A 73 0.30 -6.61 6.89
C THR A 73 0.65 -7.89 6.14
N LEU A 74 1.84 -7.94 5.56
CA LEU A 74 2.31 -9.10 4.82
C LEU A 74 2.48 -10.31 5.75
N GLU A 75 3.13 -10.14 6.88
CA GLU A 75 3.31 -11.19 7.89
C GLU A 75 1.97 -11.75 8.38
N LYS A 76 1.01 -10.88 8.69
CA LYS A 76 -0.34 -11.27 9.10
C LYS A 76 -1.05 -12.13 8.06
N ASN A 77 -0.77 -11.91 6.79
CA ASN A 77 -1.33 -12.67 5.68
C ASN A 77 -0.42 -13.84 5.24
N LYS A 78 0.62 -14.16 6.02
CA LYS A 78 1.57 -15.25 5.76
C LYS A 78 2.31 -15.10 4.43
N ILE A 79 2.59 -13.86 4.04
CA ILE A 79 3.42 -13.53 2.89
C ILE A 79 4.81 -13.20 3.40
N SER A 80 5.84 -13.84 2.83
CA SER A 80 7.23 -13.54 3.19
C SER A 80 7.58 -12.09 2.89
N THR A 81 8.35 -11.48 3.80
CA THR A 81 8.86 -10.11 3.63
C THR A 81 10.28 -10.07 3.07
N GLU A 82 10.86 -11.24 2.75
CA GLU A 82 12.23 -11.33 2.27
C GLU A 82 12.47 -10.59 0.95
N ASN A 83 11.44 -10.48 0.12
CA ASN A 83 11.52 -9.84 -1.18
C ASN A 83 11.00 -8.39 -1.16
N ILE A 84 10.82 -7.82 0.02
CA ILE A 84 10.49 -6.41 0.21
C ILE A 84 11.78 -5.63 0.39
N ILE A 85 12.05 -4.73 -0.55
CA ILE A 85 13.23 -3.87 -0.52
C ILE A 85 12.94 -2.69 0.40
N GLN A 86 13.79 -2.47 1.39
CA GLN A 86 13.65 -1.36 2.33
C GLN A 86 14.72 -0.32 2.05
N ASP A 87 14.29 0.91 1.76
CA ASP A 87 15.16 2.03 1.44
C ASP A 87 15.02 3.15 2.48
N GLY A 88 16.05 3.39 3.27
CA GLY A 88 16.04 4.43 4.29
C GLY A 88 16.05 5.86 3.75
N ASN A 89 16.29 6.05 2.45
CA ASN A 89 16.33 7.36 1.81
C ASN A 89 15.03 7.73 1.08
N GLN A 90 14.04 6.82 1.10
CA GLN A 90 12.76 7.01 0.42
C GLN A 90 11.62 6.84 1.42
N GLN A 91 10.52 7.54 1.15
CA GLN A 91 9.29 7.36 1.90
C GLN A 91 8.50 6.16 1.38
N THR A 92 7.79 5.49 2.25
CA THR A 92 6.77 4.52 1.84
C THR A 92 5.62 5.25 1.14
N GLY A 93 5.05 4.64 0.11
CA GLY A 93 3.90 5.21 -0.60
C GLY A 93 2.68 5.37 0.29
N VAL A 94 1.94 6.45 0.07
CA VAL A 94 0.70 6.76 0.80
C VAL A 94 -0.37 7.25 -0.16
N ALA A 95 -1.63 7.00 0.18
CA ALA A 95 -2.78 7.57 -0.50
C ALA A 95 -3.63 8.33 0.49
N GLY A 96 -3.84 9.60 0.24
CA GLY A 96 -4.82 10.42 0.97
C GLY A 96 -6.17 10.31 0.27
N ILE A 97 -7.17 9.78 0.95
CA ILE A 97 -8.47 9.47 0.38
C ILE A 97 -9.53 10.28 1.11
N LEU A 98 -10.24 11.12 0.38
CA LEU A 98 -11.39 11.87 0.90
C LEU A 98 -12.66 11.18 0.43
N VAL A 99 -13.56 10.85 1.35
CA VAL A 99 -14.79 10.11 1.06
C VAL A 99 -16.01 10.94 1.46
N ASP A 100 -16.88 11.14 0.49
CA ASP A 100 -18.22 11.69 0.70
C ASP A 100 -19.16 10.54 1.11
N GLN A 101 -19.59 10.53 2.36
CA GLN A 101 -20.44 9.46 2.89
C GLN A 101 -21.86 9.49 2.32
N ASN A 102 -22.32 10.64 1.85
CA ASN A 102 -23.68 10.78 1.31
C ASN A 102 -23.79 10.23 -0.11
N THR A 103 -22.74 10.35 -0.91
CA THR A 103 -22.74 9.93 -2.32
C THR A 103 -21.89 8.70 -2.59
N GLY A 104 -20.98 8.33 -1.66
CA GLY A 104 -19.99 7.29 -1.88
C GLY A 104 -18.84 7.70 -2.80
N LYS A 105 -18.83 8.94 -3.29
CA LYS A 105 -17.74 9.46 -4.14
C LYS A 105 -16.49 9.70 -3.32
N ASN A 106 -15.35 9.64 -3.99
CA ASN A 106 -14.06 9.90 -3.35
C ASN A 106 -13.15 10.76 -4.24
N ALA A 107 -12.13 11.32 -3.61
CA ALA A 107 -11.00 11.98 -4.26
C ALA A 107 -9.72 11.43 -3.63
N ILE A 108 -8.73 11.10 -4.44
CA ILE A 108 -7.53 10.41 -4.00
C ILE A 108 -6.29 11.14 -4.51
N ASN A 109 -5.35 11.36 -3.59
CA ASN A 109 -4.00 11.81 -3.91
C ASN A 109 -3.02 10.70 -3.53
N VAL A 110 -2.30 10.15 -4.50
CA VAL A 110 -1.35 9.06 -4.30
C VAL A 110 0.07 9.58 -4.42
N ILE A 111 0.88 9.26 -3.41
CA ILE A 111 2.33 9.43 -3.44
C ILE A 111 2.93 8.03 -3.53
N VAL A 112 3.53 7.70 -4.67
CA VAL A 112 4.09 6.35 -4.91
C VAL A 112 5.24 6.05 -3.97
N GLY A 113 6.11 7.03 -3.72
CA GLY A 113 7.23 6.88 -2.78
C GLY A 113 8.32 5.94 -3.30
N ALA A 114 8.82 5.08 -2.42
CA ALA A 114 9.96 4.20 -2.69
C ALA A 114 9.86 3.38 -3.99
N PRO A 115 8.71 2.82 -4.39
CA PRO A 115 8.61 2.09 -5.66
C PRO A 115 8.98 2.91 -6.90
N SER A 116 8.87 4.22 -6.86
CA SER A 116 9.25 5.08 -7.99
C SER A 116 10.76 5.03 -8.31
N SER A 117 11.57 4.56 -7.37
CA SER A 117 13.03 4.40 -7.53
C SER A 117 13.45 2.92 -7.70
N LEU A 118 12.49 2.02 -7.92
CA LEU A 118 12.78 0.60 -8.09
C LEU A 118 13.56 0.35 -9.39
N GLN A 119 14.70 -0.35 -9.27
CA GLN A 119 15.58 -0.67 -10.38
C GLN A 119 15.38 -2.11 -10.85
N ILE A 120 15.62 -2.37 -12.12
CA ILE A 120 15.54 -3.72 -12.69
C ILE A 120 16.44 -4.69 -11.94
N SER A 121 17.68 -4.26 -11.62
CA SER A 121 18.64 -5.08 -10.87
C SER A 121 18.11 -5.48 -9.48
N GLU A 122 17.35 -4.62 -8.81
CA GLU A 122 16.74 -4.93 -7.53
C GLU A 122 15.67 -6.02 -7.67
N ILE A 123 14.88 -5.97 -8.75
CA ILE A 123 13.87 -6.99 -9.06
C ILE A 123 14.54 -8.33 -9.37
N GLU A 124 15.56 -8.32 -10.24
CA GLU A 124 16.29 -9.52 -10.62
C GLU A 124 16.92 -10.21 -9.42
N ASN A 125 17.49 -9.44 -8.48
CA ASN A 125 18.08 -9.99 -7.26
C ASN A 125 17.04 -10.70 -6.38
N GLN A 126 15.78 -10.28 -6.41
CA GLN A 126 14.71 -10.91 -5.64
C GLN A 126 14.14 -12.16 -6.33
N MET A 127 14.38 -12.33 -7.63
CA MET A 127 13.90 -13.48 -8.40
C MET A 127 14.90 -14.64 -8.44
N ASN A 128 16.13 -14.40 -8.06
CA ASN A 128 17.19 -15.38 -7.97
C ASN A 128 17.35 -15.88 -6.53
#